data_d6ddcae6038a4cc76a27611c2dc132be
#
_entry.id   d6ddcae6038a4cc76a27611c2dc132be
#
_cell.length_a   1.000
_cell.length_b   1.000
_cell.length_c   1.000
_cell.angle_alpha   90.00
_cell.angle_beta   90.00
_cell.angle_gamma   90.00
#
_symmetry.space_group_name_H-M   'P 1'
#
loop_
_entity.id
_entity.type
_entity.pdbx_description
1 polymer ?
#
loop_
_entity_poly.entity_id
_entity_poly.type
_entity_poly.pdbx_seq_one_letter_code
_entity_poly.pdbx_strand_id
1 'polypeptide(L)'
;MIMDCDRIDLAEEFSTKDFLLSEDIMYEGDKVKILQKVKSQRQQVEEAMTKLKDEESVQNFTQYDIERQLMDNITEKQFSKYKKLLNKLETITHLIFSLSVRINEKKIFNSKHQGLVMLKYQMNNAKEVLMEIEKNLEQFLLFLSSNINPKFCDTFTNFINRKKHNICLRRALVRELYFIHLKFDIVNLLWTKKNPEKILLK
;
A
#
# COMPACT_ATOMS: atom_id res chain seq x y z
N MET A 1 -16.68 8.62 -6.99
CA MET A 1 -15.36 8.95 -7.58
C MET A 1 -14.38 7.91 -7.08
N ILE A 2 -14.07 6.92 -7.91
CA ILE A 2 -13.17 5.81 -7.59
C ILE A 2 -11.79 6.42 -7.48
N MET A 3 -11.20 6.46 -6.28
CA MET A 3 -9.77 6.75 -6.15
C MET A 3 -9.03 5.57 -6.76
N ASP A 4 -8.40 5.82 -7.91
CA ASP A 4 -7.54 4.87 -8.59
C ASP A 4 -6.38 4.49 -7.68
N CYS A 5 -6.45 3.32 -7.05
CA CYS A 5 -5.24 2.72 -6.44
C CYS A 5 -4.16 2.46 -7.51
N ASP A 6 -4.52 2.51 -8.79
CA ASP A 6 -3.62 2.42 -9.94
C ASP A 6 -2.75 3.71 -10.10
N ARG A 7 -3.11 4.82 -9.45
CA ARG A 7 -2.39 6.12 -9.49
C ARG A 7 -1.42 6.36 -8.34
N ILE A 8 -1.18 5.38 -7.48
CA ILE A 8 -0.01 5.44 -6.62
C ILE A 8 1.17 4.96 -7.46
N ASP A 9 1.58 5.83 -8.39
CA ASP A 9 2.76 5.67 -9.26
C ASP A 9 4.07 5.80 -8.45
N LEU A 10 4.17 5.08 -7.33
CA LEU A 10 5.43 4.88 -6.62
C LEU A 10 6.34 3.89 -7.38
N ALA A 11 5.88 3.34 -8.51
CA ALA A 11 6.59 2.32 -9.26
C ALA A 11 7.53 2.88 -10.35
N GLU A 12 7.39 4.15 -10.77
CA GLU A 12 8.22 4.70 -11.85
C GLU A 12 9.62 5.14 -11.41
N GLU A 13 9.82 5.48 -10.14
CA GLU A 13 11.15 5.93 -9.67
C GLU A 13 12.13 4.80 -9.28
N PHE A 14 11.69 3.55 -9.21
CA PHE A 14 12.53 2.46 -8.77
C PHE A 14 12.64 1.33 -9.79
N SER A 15 13.30 1.61 -10.92
CA SER A 15 13.79 0.55 -11.78
C SER A 15 14.96 -0.16 -11.08
N THR A 16 14.67 -1.29 -10.43
CA THR A 16 15.70 -2.23 -9.97
C THR A 16 16.61 -2.67 -11.12
N LYS A 17 16.16 -2.49 -12.35
CA LYS A 17 16.93 -2.82 -13.58
C LYS A 17 18.14 -1.91 -13.76
N ASP A 18 18.02 -0.61 -13.47
CA ASP A 18 19.14 0.34 -13.60
C ASP A 18 20.19 0.13 -12.51
N PHE A 19 19.80 -0.46 -11.38
CA PHE A 19 20.72 -0.76 -10.28
C PHE A 19 21.48 -2.08 -10.49
N LEU A 20 20.84 -3.07 -11.12
CA LEU A 20 21.46 -4.40 -11.36
C LEU A 20 22.38 -4.44 -12.57
N LEU A 21 22.31 -3.45 -13.49
CA LEU A 21 23.07 -3.44 -14.74
C LEU A 21 24.39 -2.64 -14.65
N SER A 22 24.67 -1.92 -13.58
CA SER A 22 25.97 -1.25 -13.40
C SER A 22 26.95 -2.15 -12.63
N GLU A 23 27.36 -3.27 -13.25
CA GLU A 23 28.50 -4.08 -12.76
C GLU A 23 29.84 -3.37 -12.90
N ASP A 24 29.90 -2.20 -13.51
CA ASP A 24 31.11 -1.43 -13.73
C ASP A 24 31.53 -0.68 -12.48
N ILE A 25 32.64 -1.17 -11.89
CA ILE A 25 33.60 -0.48 -11.04
C ILE A 25 33.00 0.40 -9.92
N MET A 26 32.61 -0.20 -8.82
CA MET A 26 32.31 0.53 -7.59
C MET A 26 33.62 0.99 -6.92
N TYR A 27 34.01 2.25 -7.10
CA TYR A 27 35.02 2.91 -6.28
C TYR A 27 34.51 3.11 -4.86
N GLU A 28 35.42 3.20 -3.87
CA GLU A 28 35.05 3.41 -2.46
C GLU A 28 34.17 4.67 -2.25
N GLY A 29 34.44 5.75 -3.00
CA GLY A 29 33.64 6.97 -2.98
C GLY A 29 32.20 6.79 -3.49
N ASP A 30 31.97 5.88 -4.43
CA ASP A 30 30.64 5.60 -4.95
C ASP A 30 29.82 4.77 -3.96
N LYS A 31 30.44 3.82 -3.28
CA LYS A 31 29.80 3.07 -2.18
C LYS A 31 29.28 4.02 -1.10
N VAL A 32 30.10 4.97 -0.65
CA VAL A 32 29.71 5.92 0.39
C VAL A 32 28.52 6.76 -0.07
N LYS A 33 28.54 7.28 -1.30
CA LYS A 33 27.43 8.07 -1.88
C LYS A 33 26.13 7.25 -1.98
N ILE A 34 26.22 5.99 -2.46
CA ILE A 34 25.07 5.11 -2.57
C ILE A 34 24.48 4.80 -1.20
N LEU A 35 25.33 4.46 -0.22
CA LEU A 35 24.87 4.19 1.14
C LEU A 35 24.25 5.42 1.81
N GLN A 36 24.78 6.63 1.57
CA GLN A 36 24.18 7.86 2.05
C GLN A 36 22.77 8.08 1.42
N LYS A 37 22.64 7.86 0.10
CA LYS A 37 21.34 7.94 -0.58
C LYS A 37 20.34 6.92 -0.03
N VAL A 38 20.75 5.66 0.14
CA VAL A 38 19.93 4.60 0.72
C VAL A 38 19.49 4.94 2.15
N LYS A 39 20.40 5.47 2.95
CA LYS A 39 20.11 5.92 4.33
C LYS A 39 19.10 7.07 4.36
N SER A 40 19.24 8.06 3.47
CA SER A 40 18.28 9.18 3.35
C SER A 40 16.90 8.69 2.91
N GLN A 41 16.83 7.80 1.92
CA GLN A 41 15.56 7.19 1.49
C GLN A 41 14.88 6.41 2.62
N ARG A 42 15.65 5.63 3.35
CA ARG A 42 15.14 4.90 4.52
C ARG A 42 14.53 5.83 5.55
N GLN A 43 15.22 6.91 5.90
CA GLN A 43 14.71 7.90 6.85
C GLN A 43 13.38 8.51 6.38
N GLN A 44 13.28 8.90 5.10
CA GLN A 44 12.05 9.44 4.52
C GLN A 44 10.87 8.45 4.63
N VAL A 45 11.10 7.17 4.35
CA VAL A 45 10.07 6.12 4.47
C VAL A 45 9.67 5.91 5.94
N GLU A 46 10.62 5.88 6.87
CA GLU A 46 10.36 5.74 8.31
C GLU A 46 9.54 6.94 8.84
N GLU A 47 9.84 8.17 8.40
CA GLU A 47 9.06 9.37 8.73
C GLU A 47 7.64 9.29 8.15
N ALA A 48 7.48 8.85 6.90
CA ALA A 48 6.18 8.64 6.28
C ALA A 48 5.36 7.56 7.00
N MET A 49 5.99 6.46 7.43
CA MET A 49 5.33 5.42 8.22
C MET A 49 4.87 5.92 9.58
N THR A 50 5.65 6.80 10.23
CA THR A 50 5.27 7.42 11.51
C THR A 50 4.04 8.31 11.32
N LYS A 51 4.04 9.19 10.32
CA LYS A 51 2.87 10.03 9.98
C LYS A 51 1.63 9.19 9.69
N LEU A 52 1.78 8.11 8.91
CA LEU A 52 0.66 7.22 8.61
C LEU A 52 0.10 6.56 9.88
N LYS A 53 0.95 6.16 10.81
CA LYS A 53 0.53 5.59 12.11
C LYS A 53 -0.27 6.59 12.94
N ASP A 54 0.11 7.86 12.93
CA ASP A 54 -0.64 8.92 13.61
C ASP A 54 -2.01 9.14 12.95
N GLU A 55 -2.06 9.17 11.61
CA GLU A 55 -3.31 9.26 10.83
C GLU A 55 -4.24 8.06 11.09
N GLU A 56 -3.70 6.85 11.18
CA GLU A 56 -4.47 5.65 11.51
C GLU A 56 -5.03 5.70 12.93
N SER A 57 -4.29 6.29 13.87
CA SER A 57 -4.78 6.51 15.24
C SER A 57 -5.99 7.43 15.24
N VAL A 58 -5.92 8.56 14.54
CA VAL A 58 -7.07 9.47 14.35
C VAL A 58 -8.23 8.76 13.66
N GLN A 59 -7.95 7.95 12.65
CA GLN A 59 -8.97 7.18 11.94
C GLN A 59 -9.67 6.16 12.84
N ASN A 60 -8.96 5.53 13.76
CA ASN A 60 -9.55 4.59 14.73
C ASN A 60 -10.52 5.31 15.69
N PHE A 61 -10.20 6.53 16.15
CA PHE A 61 -11.14 7.35 16.90
C PHE A 61 -12.38 7.71 16.09
N THR A 62 -12.19 8.12 14.83
CA THR A 62 -13.31 8.40 13.91
C THR A 62 -14.18 7.17 13.69
N GLN A 63 -13.57 5.99 13.55
CA GLN A 63 -14.31 4.71 13.43
C GLN A 63 -15.14 4.43 14.67
N TYR A 64 -14.57 4.61 15.86
CA TYR A 64 -15.28 4.42 17.12
C TYR A 64 -16.50 5.34 17.23
N ASP A 65 -16.35 6.63 16.91
CA ASP A 65 -17.46 7.60 16.94
C ASP A 65 -18.55 7.25 15.92
N ILE A 66 -18.17 6.83 14.71
CA ILE A 66 -19.12 6.35 13.69
C ILE A 66 -19.88 5.12 14.21
N GLU A 67 -19.17 4.14 14.76
CA GLU A 67 -19.78 2.91 15.24
C GLU A 67 -20.73 3.15 16.40
N ARG A 68 -20.39 4.06 17.32
CA ARG A 68 -21.27 4.48 18.40
C ARG A 68 -22.56 5.12 17.86
N GLN A 69 -22.44 6.08 16.93
CA GLN A 69 -23.61 6.72 16.32
C GLN A 69 -24.47 5.73 15.52
N LEU A 70 -23.85 4.74 14.85
CA LEU A 70 -24.58 3.68 14.17
C LEU A 70 -25.36 2.81 15.17
N MET A 71 -24.74 2.37 16.27
CA MET A 71 -25.40 1.55 17.30
C MET A 71 -26.63 2.24 17.90
N ASP A 72 -26.57 3.57 18.06
CA ASP A 72 -27.67 4.36 18.61
C ASP A 72 -28.84 4.53 17.61
N ASN A 73 -28.63 4.37 16.30
CA ASN A 73 -29.57 4.76 15.26
C ASN A 73 -30.02 3.64 14.33
N ILE A 74 -29.39 2.47 14.37
CA ILE A 74 -29.71 1.33 13.47
C ILE A 74 -29.83 0.03 14.26
N THR A 75 -30.49 -0.95 13.64
CA THR A 75 -30.63 -2.29 14.27
C THR A 75 -29.31 -3.05 14.30
N GLU A 76 -29.18 -3.99 15.24
CA GLU A 76 -28.02 -4.88 15.35
C GLU A 76 -27.73 -5.63 14.03
N LYS A 77 -28.77 -6.05 13.32
CA LYS A 77 -28.64 -6.70 12.00
C LYS A 77 -27.99 -5.75 10.96
N GLN A 78 -28.38 -4.48 10.94
CA GLN A 78 -27.81 -3.48 10.05
C GLN A 78 -26.37 -3.15 10.42
N PHE A 79 -26.08 -3.05 11.72
CA PHE A 79 -24.72 -2.86 12.22
C PHE A 79 -23.80 -4.04 11.85
N SER A 80 -24.28 -5.27 12.01
CA SER A 80 -23.56 -6.48 11.56
C SER A 80 -23.28 -6.46 10.04
N LYS A 81 -24.24 -6.00 9.23
CA LYS A 81 -24.05 -5.82 7.77
C LYS A 81 -22.95 -4.79 7.48
N TYR A 82 -22.95 -3.64 8.17
CA TYR A 82 -21.89 -2.63 8.07
C TYR A 82 -20.50 -3.23 8.36
N LYS A 83 -20.33 -3.92 9.50
CA LYS A 83 -19.07 -4.54 9.88
C LYS A 83 -18.56 -5.54 8.83
N LYS A 84 -19.47 -6.33 8.25
CA LYS A 84 -19.13 -7.26 7.17
C LYS A 84 -18.69 -6.55 5.90
N LEU A 85 -19.35 -5.44 5.53
CA LEU A 85 -18.98 -4.64 4.36
C LEU A 85 -17.61 -3.99 4.56
N LEU A 86 -17.34 -3.45 5.74
CA LEU A 86 -16.04 -2.84 6.08
C LEU A 86 -14.90 -3.86 6.00
N ASN A 87 -15.08 -5.05 6.59
CA ASN A 87 -14.08 -6.12 6.52
C ASN A 87 -13.83 -6.61 5.08
N LYS A 88 -14.89 -6.72 4.27
CA LYS A 88 -14.76 -7.07 2.85
C LYS A 88 -14.01 -5.99 2.08
N LEU A 89 -14.29 -4.71 2.34
CA LEU A 89 -13.59 -3.58 1.73
C LEU A 89 -12.08 -3.63 2.03
N GLU A 90 -11.71 -3.84 3.28
CA GLU A 90 -10.30 -3.98 3.68
C GLU A 90 -9.62 -5.14 2.95
N THR A 91 -10.26 -6.30 2.96
CA THR A 91 -9.71 -7.51 2.33
C THR A 91 -9.51 -7.33 0.83
N ILE A 92 -10.51 -6.78 0.12
CA ILE A 92 -10.42 -6.61 -1.33
C ILE A 92 -9.40 -5.52 -1.72
N THR A 93 -9.29 -4.45 -0.92
CA THR A 93 -8.29 -3.40 -1.12
C THR A 93 -6.87 -3.96 -0.99
N HIS A 94 -6.62 -4.80 0.01
CA HIS A 94 -5.35 -5.51 0.17
C HIS A 94 -5.06 -6.44 -1.01
N LEU A 95 -6.05 -7.16 -1.51
CA LEU A 95 -5.90 -8.06 -2.64
C LEU A 95 -5.54 -7.29 -3.92
N ILE A 96 -6.28 -6.23 -4.25
CA ILE A 96 -6.03 -5.38 -5.42
C ILE A 96 -4.62 -4.81 -5.39
N PHE A 97 -4.18 -4.25 -4.26
CA PHE A 97 -2.82 -3.77 -4.12
C PHE A 97 -1.79 -4.89 -4.37
N SER A 98 -1.96 -6.06 -3.76
CA SER A 98 -1.04 -7.19 -3.91
C SER A 98 -0.96 -7.68 -5.37
N LEU A 99 -2.09 -7.71 -6.08
CA LEU A 99 -2.14 -8.09 -7.49
C LEU A 99 -1.48 -7.04 -8.38
N SER A 100 -1.70 -5.75 -8.11
CA SER A 100 -1.06 -4.62 -8.82
C SER A 100 0.48 -4.72 -8.74
N VAL A 101 1.01 -4.94 -7.54
CA VAL A 101 2.44 -5.16 -7.32
C VAL A 101 2.97 -6.33 -8.14
N ARG A 102 2.32 -7.50 -8.07
CA ARG A 102 2.76 -8.71 -8.80
C ARG A 102 2.68 -8.55 -10.32
N ILE A 103 1.69 -7.82 -10.82
CA ILE A 103 1.56 -7.49 -12.24
C ILE A 103 2.74 -6.61 -12.69
N ASN A 104 3.08 -5.57 -11.91
CA ASN A 104 4.18 -4.68 -12.24
C ASN A 104 5.53 -5.40 -12.19
N GLU A 105 5.77 -6.23 -11.18
CA GLU A 105 6.99 -7.06 -11.10
C GLU A 105 7.13 -7.96 -12.32
N LYS A 106 6.06 -8.66 -12.74
CA LYS A 106 6.10 -9.51 -13.92
C LYS A 106 6.32 -8.76 -15.23
N LYS A 107 5.83 -7.51 -15.35
CA LYS A 107 6.12 -6.64 -16.49
C LYS A 107 7.61 -6.28 -16.56
N ILE A 108 8.21 -5.93 -15.43
CA ILE A 108 9.63 -5.52 -15.32
C ILE A 108 10.55 -6.70 -15.68
N PHE A 109 10.26 -7.90 -15.19
CA PHE A 109 11.12 -9.07 -15.38
C PHE A 109 10.84 -9.87 -16.67
N ASN A 110 10.01 -9.35 -17.58
CA ASN A 110 9.68 -9.99 -18.88
C ASN A 110 9.31 -11.48 -18.73
N SER A 111 8.72 -11.87 -17.59
CA SER A 111 8.41 -13.26 -17.30
C SER A 111 7.21 -13.75 -18.13
N LYS A 112 7.24 -15.03 -18.48
CA LYS A 112 6.33 -15.76 -19.38
C LYS A 112 4.89 -15.22 -19.36
N HIS A 113 4.38 -14.89 -20.54
CA HIS A 113 3.08 -14.23 -20.83
C HIS A 113 1.88 -14.83 -20.10
N GLN A 114 1.85 -16.17 -19.91
CA GLN A 114 0.73 -16.90 -19.32
C GLN A 114 0.45 -16.49 -17.85
N GLY A 115 1.48 -16.27 -17.02
CA GLY A 115 1.29 -15.87 -15.63
C GLY A 115 0.79 -14.42 -15.48
N LEU A 116 1.08 -13.54 -16.45
CA LEU A 116 0.59 -12.17 -16.46
C LEU A 116 -0.90 -12.11 -16.81
N VAL A 117 -1.35 -12.94 -17.77
CA VAL A 117 -2.77 -13.04 -18.14
C VAL A 117 -3.62 -13.45 -16.94
N MET A 118 -3.18 -14.47 -16.20
CA MET A 118 -3.91 -14.93 -15.00
C MET A 118 -4.00 -13.84 -13.91
N LEU A 119 -2.90 -13.12 -13.66
CA LEU A 119 -2.91 -12.03 -12.68
C LEU A 119 -3.86 -10.89 -13.09
N LYS A 120 -3.89 -10.53 -14.38
CA LYS A 120 -4.83 -9.54 -14.90
C LYS A 120 -6.29 -9.99 -14.76
N TYR A 121 -6.57 -11.27 -15.02
CA TYR A 121 -7.90 -11.83 -14.81
C TYR A 121 -8.30 -11.76 -13.32
N GLN A 122 -7.42 -12.17 -12.40
CA GLN A 122 -7.67 -12.04 -10.96
C GLN A 122 -7.88 -10.58 -10.54
N MET A 123 -7.13 -9.64 -11.11
CA MET A 123 -7.30 -8.21 -10.87
C MET A 123 -8.68 -7.72 -11.30
N ASN A 124 -9.16 -8.11 -12.48
CA ASN A 124 -10.48 -7.71 -12.96
C ASN A 124 -11.59 -8.25 -12.06
N ASN A 125 -11.52 -9.52 -11.67
CA ASN A 125 -12.48 -10.11 -10.73
C ASN A 125 -12.47 -9.38 -9.37
N ALA A 126 -11.28 -9.02 -8.86
CA ALA A 126 -11.16 -8.27 -7.61
C ALA A 126 -11.76 -6.85 -7.73
N LYS A 127 -11.60 -6.18 -8.88
CA LYS A 127 -12.21 -4.87 -9.16
C LYS A 127 -13.75 -4.97 -9.23
N GLU A 128 -14.30 -6.03 -9.84
CA GLU A 128 -15.75 -6.27 -9.86
C GLU A 128 -16.31 -6.45 -8.44
N VAL A 129 -15.63 -7.23 -7.59
CA VAL A 129 -16.01 -7.39 -6.18
C VAL A 129 -15.94 -6.06 -5.42
N LEU A 130 -14.92 -5.23 -5.67
CA LEU A 130 -14.82 -3.89 -5.07
C LEU A 130 -16.01 -3.02 -5.48
N MET A 131 -16.37 -2.99 -6.77
CA MET A 131 -17.53 -2.22 -7.28
C MET A 131 -18.83 -2.68 -6.61
N GLU A 132 -19.03 -3.99 -6.41
CA GLU A 132 -20.19 -4.50 -5.68
C GLU A 132 -20.22 -4.04 -4.22
N ILE A 133 -19.07 -4.05 -3.53
CA ILE A 133 -18.96 -3.57 -2.14
C ILE A 133 -19.26 -2.07 -2.08
N GLU A 134 -18.71 -1.26 -2.99
CA GLU A 134 -18.96 0.19 -3.07
C GLU A 134 -20.43 0.49 -3.32
N LYS A 135 -21.10 -0.22 -4.24
CA LYS A 135 -22.53 -0.13 -4.45
C LYS A 135 -23.34 -0.45 -3.19
N ASN A 136 -22.95 -1.47 -2.44
CA ASN A 136 -23.61 -1.83 -1.18
C ASN A 136 -23.38 -0.76 -0.10
N LEU A 137 -22.20 -0.12 -0.07
CA LEU A 137 -21.90 1.01 0.83
C LEU A 137 -22.71 2.25 0.45
N GLU A 138 -22.89 2.56 -0.83
CA GLU A 138 -23.75 3.65 -1.30
C GLU A 138 -25.21 3.42 -0.91
N GLN A 139 -25.73 2.20 -1.07
CA GLN A 139 -27.08 1.85 -0.60
C GLN A 139 -27.21 2.00 0.91
N PHE A 140 -26.18 1.63 1.65
CA PHE A 140 -26.16 1.81 3.10
C PHE A 140 -26.13 3.28 3.48
N LEU A 141 -25.37 4.12 2.77
CA LEU A 141 -25.36 5.57 2.94
C LEU A 141 -26.70 6.21 2.65
N LEU A 142 -27.41 5.80 1.58
CA LEU A 142 -28.76 6.26 1.28
C LEU A 142 -29.74 5.92 2.42
N PHE A 143 -29.62 4.73 2.96
CA PHE A 143 -30.40 4.36 4.15
C PHE A 143 -30.04 5.25 5.36
N LEU A 144 -28.77 5.52 5.62
CA LEU A 144 -28.33 6.38 6.72
C LEU A 144 -28.79 7.83 6.53
N SER A 145 -28.76 8.37 5.32
CA SER A 145 -29.18 9.75 5.03
C SER A 145 -30.66 10.00 5.34
N SER A 146 -31.48 8.95 5.27
CA SER A 146 -32.91 9.02 5.61
C SER A 146 -33.18 8.91 7.12
N ASN A 147 -32.21 8.43 7.91
CA ASN A 147 -32.39 8.11 9.33
C ASN A 147 -31.45 8.89 10.27
N ILE A 148 -30.36 9.43 9.73
CA ILE A 148 -29.31 10.15 10.50
C ILE A 148 -29.01 11.47 9.79
N ASN A 149 -28.31 12.36 10.52
CA ASN A 149 -27.93 13.69 10.02
C ASN A 149 -27.05 13.61 8.75
N PRO A 150 -27.26 14.46 7.72
CA PRO A 150 -26.42 14.55 6.53
C PRO A 150 -24.91 14.72 6.81
N LYS A 151 -24.56 15.51 7.82
CA LYS A 151 -23.14 15.67 8.24
C LYS A 151 -22.48 14.34 8.65
N PHE A 152 -23.24 13.40 9.18
CA PHE A 152 -22.75 12.06 9.49
C PHE A 152 -22.40 11.30 8.21
N CYS A 153 -23.21 11.42 7.16
CA CYS A 153 -22.94 10.75 5.88
C CYS A 153 -21.64 11.23 5.23
N ASP A 154 -21.34 12.53 5.32
CA ASP A 154 -20.07 13.10 4.84
C ASP A 154 -18.89 12.54 5.65
N THR A 155 -19.03 12.51 6.98
CA THR A 155 -17.99 11.93 7.86
C THR A 155 -17.75 10.47 7.55
N PHE A 156 -18.81 9.69 7.36
CA PHE A 156 -18.73 8.28 7.02
C PHE A 156 -18.05 8.07 5.65
N THR A 157 -18.44 8.82 4.63
CA THR A 157 -17.84 8.74 3.29
C THR A 157 -16.34 9.07 3.34
N ASN A 158 -15.96 10.13 4.04
CA ASN A 158 -14.57 10.51 4.21
C ASN A 158 -13.77 9.42 4.96
N PHE A 159 -14.36 8.83 5.99
CA PHE A 159 -13.76 7.72 6.71
C PHE A 159 -13.47 6.52 5.79
N ILE A 160 -14.45 6.08 5.00
CA ILE A 160 -14.29 4.96 4.07
C ILE A 160 -13.18 5.23 3.04
N ASN A 161 -13.14 6.43 2.47
CA ASN A 161 -12.12 6.81 1.49
C ASN A 161 -10.71 6.85 2.11
N ARG A 162 -10.56 7.45 3.29
CA ARG A 162 -9.30 7.46 4.02
C ARG A 162 -8.84 6.06 4.38
N LYS A 163 -9.75 5.16 4.77
CA LYS A 163 -9.41 3.78 5.11
C LYS A 163 -8.82 3.04 3.93
N LYS A 164 -9.43 3.16 2.73
CA LYS A 164 -8.86 2.59 1.49
C LYS A 164 -7.46 3.16 1.21
N HIS A 165 -7.31 4.47 1.29
CA HIS A 165 -6.03 5.15 1.04
C HIS A 165 -4.93 4.67 1.99
N ASN A 166 -5.20 4.64 3.31
CA ASN A 166 -4.22 4.24 4.32
C ASN A 166 -3.77 2.78 4.15
N ILE A 167 -4.67 1.88 3.74
CA ILE A 167 -4.31 0.49 3.42
C ILE A 167 -3.31 0.44 2.27
N CYS A 168 -3.56 1.16 1.19
CA CYS A 168 -2.67 1.21 0.02
C CYS A 168 -1.32 1.84 0.38
N LEU A 169 -1.33 2.99 1.07
CA LEU A 169 -0.14 3.71 1.47
C LEU A 169 0.75 2.87 2.41
N ARG A 170 0.17 2.23 3.42
CA ARG A 170 0.92 1.34 4.32
C ARG A 170 1.65 0.25 3.55
N ARG A 171 0.96 -0.40 2.61
CA ARG A 171 1.55 -1.46 1.79
C ARG A 171 2.66 -0.96 0.88
N ALA A 172 2.49 0.23 0.30
CA ALA A 172 3.51 0.86 -0.52
C ALA A 172 4.77 1.16 0.31
N LEU A 173 4.62 1.79 1.48
CA LEU A 173 5.75 2.11 2.36
C LEU A 173 6.50 0.87 2.87
N VAL A 174 5.77 -0.19 3.27
CA VAL A 174 6.39 -1.45 3.70
C VAL A 174 7.20 -2.08 2.55
N ARG A 175 6.66 -2.05 1.33
CA ARG A 175 7.37 -2.56 0.15
C ARG A 175 8.61 -1.73 -0.17
N GLU A 176 8.51 -0.41 -0.11
CA GLU A 176 9.64 0.49 -0.35
C GLU A 176 10.75 0.24 0.67
N LEU A 177 10.41 0.10 1.94
CA LEU A 177 11.37 -0.25 3.00
C LEU A 177 12.08 -1.58 2.72
N TYR A 178 11.35 -2.59 2.25
CA TYR A 178 11.93 -3.87 1.85
C TYR A 178 12.97 -3.71 0.72
N PHE A 179 12.65 -2.93 -0.33
CA PHE A 179 13.59 -2.68 -1.42
C PHE A 179 14.81 -1.86 -0.98
N ILE A 180 14.65 -0.93 -0.06
CA ILE A 180 15.76 -0.18 0.54
C ILE A 180 16.71 -1.12 1.28
N HIS A 181 16.19 -2.04 2.09
CA HIS A 181 17.00 -3.07 2.76
C HIS A 181 17.72 -3.96 1.75
N LEU A 182 17.02 -4.44 0.73
CA LEU A 182 17.61 -5.26 -0.32
C LEU A 182 18.76 -4.53 -1.05
N LYS A 183 18.59 -3.25 -1.38
CA LYS A 183 19.66 -2.42 -1.97
C LYS A 183 20.86 -2.30 -1.05
N PHE A 184 20.63 -2.07 0.23
CA PHE A 184 21.69 -1.99 1.23
C PHE A 184 22.50 -3.29 1.28
N ASP A 185 21.84 -4.44 1.32
CA ASP A 185 22.47 -5.75 1.37
C ASP A 185 23.26 -6.03 0.08
N ILE A 186 22.70 -5.73 -1.10
CA ILE A 186 23.39 -5.91 -2.39
C ILE A 186 24.65 -5.04 -2.45
N VAL A 187 24.59 -3.78 -2.06
CA VAL A 187 25.75 -2.87 -2.06
C VAL A 187 26.86 -3.41 -1.16
N ASN A 188 26.51 -3.90 0.03
CA ASN A 188 27.48 -4.48 0.95
C ASN A 188 28.08 -5.77 0.41
N LEU A 189 27.26 -6.64 -0.18
CA LEU A 189 27.70 -7.92 -0.74
C LEU A 189 28.63 -7.73 -1.94
N LEU A 190 28.32 -6.82 -2.87
CA LEU A 190 29.17 -6.48 -4.00
C LEU A 190 30.51 -5.89 -3.54
N TRP A 191 30.47 -5.05 -2.51
CA TRP A 191 31.68 -4.46 -1.93
C TRP A 191 32.60 -5.52 -1.30
N THR A 192 32.05 -6.43 -0.50
CA THR A 192 32.83 -7.49 0.16
C THR A 192 33.45 -8.43 -0.87
N LYS A 193 32.73 -8.76 -1.93
CA LYS A 193 33.23 -9.62 -3.04
C LYS A 193 34.40 -8.97 -3.79
N LYS A 194 34.40 -7.65 -3.97
CA LYS A 194 35.48 -6.91 -4.68
C LYS A 194 36.67 -6.55 -3.79
N ASN A 195 36.51 -6.55 -2.47
CA ASN A 195 37.57 -6.15 -1.51
C ASN A 195 37.75 -7.19 -0.39
N PRO A 196 38.09 -8.46 -0.72
CA PRO A 196 38.22 -9.52 0.29
C PRO A 196 39.30 -9.24 1.34
N GLU A 197 40.36 -8.52 0.98
CA GLU A 197 41.47 -8.20 1.88
C GLU A 197 41.09 -7.20 2.99
N LYS A 198 40.10 -6.34 2.77
CA LYS A 198 39.64 -5.36 3.77
C LYS A 198 38.75 -5.98 4.88
N ILE A 199 38.37 -7.25 4.76
CA ILE A 199 37.53 -7.97 5.72
C ILE A 199 38.43 -8.60 6.82
N LEU A 200 39.67 -8.93 6.49
CA LEU A 200 40.61 -9.60 7.41
C LEU A 200 41.30 -8.65 8.40
N LEU A 201 41.04 -7.33 8.28
CA LEU A 201 41.66 -6.27 9.13
C LEU A 201 40.69 -5.68 10.19
N LYS A 202 39.57 -6.31 10.44
CA LYS A 202 38.63 -5.97 11.54
C LYS A 202 38.48 -7.17 12.47
#